data_3ea30ace1a30e7757dfa3e519e161374
#
_entry.id   3ea30ace1a30e7757dfa3e519e161374
#
_cell.length_a   1.000
_cell.length_b   1.000
_cell.length_c   1.000
_cell.angle_alpha   90.00
_cell.angle_beta   90.00
_cell.angle_gamma   90.00
#
_symmetry.space_group_name_H-M   'P 1'
#
loop_
_entity.id
_entity.type
_entity.pdbx_description
1 polymer ?
#
loop_
_entity_poly.entity_id
_entity_poly.type
_entity_poly.pdbx_seq_one_letter_code
_entity_poly.pdbx_strand_id
1 'polypeptide(L)'
;MSCFVAGTFAKVPVMGNKIRLTDNWEFLRQDVGNIWELVRPIKKGQPEEQPIWTKVTLPHCFNAEDAVDPDLNYYQGPGWYKTRLKLDNPYPDGRMVLEFEGAGQKTDVYVYMTKVGSHVGGYDSWNVDITDAVRAFLASKDAERFGGEIPLSIRCDNTRDAEMIPSDLSDFNLYGGIYRYLNLVYLPEVSVASLRIEPALDAKLKKGKLKVSGTFYNPADVREALVEVTVKNAKGEVVSTRTLDKITPLGDLDMLDIQIDKPQLWDVDHPVLYTCEVTVTANGQKITTSERFGFRSFEFIDKGPF
;
A
#
# COMPACT_ATOMS: atom_id res chain seq x y z
N MET A 1 -19.18 -27.56 11.23
CA MET A 1 -18.25 -26.64 11.92
C MET A 1 -17.14 -26.33 10.91
N SER A 2 -17.33 -25.31 10.09
CA SER A 2 -16.43 -24.94 9.00
C SER A 2 -15.46 -23.88 9.53
N CYS A 3 -14.21 -24.27 9.65
CA CYS A 3 -13.13 -23.39 10.08
C CYS A 3 -12.78 -22.47 8.90
N PHE A 4 -13.25 -21.23 8.92
CA PHE A 4 -12.74 -20.19 8.04
C PHE A 4 -11.32 -19.85 8.50
N VAL A 5 -10.35 -20.31 7.75
CA VAL A 5 -8.97 -19.80 7.84
C VAL A 5 -9.01 -18.40 7.26
N ALA A 6 -9.02 -17.41 8.11
CA ALA A 6 -8.74 -16.03 7.73
C ALA A 6 -7.30 -16.01 7.19
N GLY A 7 -7.17 -15.95 5.86
CA GLY A 7 -5.88 -15.73 5.23
C GLY A 7 -5.37 -14.36 5.67
N THR A 8 -4.35 -14.33 6.49
CA THR A 8 -3.54 -13.14 6.73
C THR A 8 -2.88 -12.79 5.39
N PHE A 9 -3.49 -11.85 4.66
CA PHE A 9 -2.84 -11.27 3.49
C PHE A 9 -1.56 -10.60 3.97
N ALA A 10 -0.42 -11.13 3.54
CA ALA A 10 0.87 -10.52 3.80
C ALA A 10 0.79 -9.06 3.33
N LYS A 11 1.10 -8.14 4.23
CA LYS A 11 1.22 -6.73 3.90
C LYS A 11 2.29 -6.63 2.81
N VAL A 12 1.89 -6.30 1.57
CA VAL A 12 2.83 -6.08 0.48
C VAL A 12 3.33 -4.64 0.60
N PRO A 13 4.54 -4.39 1.07
CA PRO A 13 5.08 -3.05 1.07
C PRO A 13 5.41 -2.67 -0.34
N VAL A 14 4.99 -1.50 -0.67
CA VAL A 14 5.00 -1.01 -2.02
C VAL A 14 6.19 -0.08 -2.19
N MET A 15 7.26 -0.64 -2.74
CA MET A 15 8.46 0.10 -3.09
C MET A 15 8.77 -0.17 -4.56
N GLY A 16 8.15 0.60 -5.44
CA GLY A 16 8.25 0.45 -6.89
C GLY A 16 7.81 1.73 -7.62
N ASN A 17 7.56 1.63 -8.91
CA ASN A 17 6.97 2.74 -9.68
C ASN A 17 5.56 3.02 -9.17
N LYS A 18 5.43 4.05 -8.33
CA LYS A 18 4.20 4.44 -7.65
C LYS A 18 3.52 5.58 -8.39
N ILE A 19 2.27 5.38 -8.77
CA ILE A 19 1.42 6.39 -9.43
C ILE A 19 0.27 6.73 -8.48
N ARG A 20 0.14 8.01 -8.14
CA ARG A 20 -0.95 8.49 -7.30
C ARG A 20 -2.23 8.62 -8.12
N LEU A 21 -3.30 7.95 -7.68
CA LEU A 21 -4.60 7.94 -8.34
C LEU A 21 -5.46 9.07 -7.76
N THR A 22 -5.28 10.29 -8.25
CA THR A 22 -5.94 11.49 -7.72
C THR A 22 -7.22 11.81 -8.48
N ASP A 23 -7.18 11.76 -9.80
CA ASP A 23 -8.20 12.33 -10.67
C ASP A 23 -9.09 11.27 -11.33
N ASN A 24 -10.16 11.75 -11.99
CA ASN A 24 -11.11 10.94 -12.77
C ASN A 24 -11.92 9.94 -11.94
N TRP A 25 -12.23 10.29 -10.70
CA TRP A 25 -13.13 9.52 -9.86
C TRP A 25 -14.57 10.05 -9.92
N GLU A 26 -15.52 9.11 -9.89
CA GLU A 26 -16.92 9.37 -9.65
C GLU A 26 -17.32 8.74 -8.33
N PHE A 27 -18.10 9.46 -7.53
CA PHE A 27 -18.53 9.06 -6.20
C PHE A 27 -20.05 9.05 -6.07
N LEU A 28 -20.55 8.09 -5.30
CA LEU A 28 -21.98 7.97 -4.96
C LEU A 28 -22.12 7.66 -3.47
N ARG A 29 -22.85 8.55 -2.73
CA ARG A 29 -23.08 8.44 -1.28
C ARG A 29 -24.31 7.60 -0.98
N GLN A 30 -24.34 6.36 -1.44
CA GLN A 30 -25.38 5.36 -1.13
C GLN A 30 -24.91 3.95 -1.47
N ASP A 31 -25.64 2.93 -1.03
CA ASP A 31 -25.40 1.57 -1.52
C ASP A 31 -26.08 1.36 -2.88
N VAL A 32 -25.43 0.61 -3.75
CA VAL A 32 -25.98 0.20 -5.04
C VAL A 32 -26.42 -1.27 -5.03
N GLY A 33 -26.31 -1.93 -3.91
CA GLY A 33 -26.69 -3.32 -3.71
C GLY A 33 -25.65 -4.34 -4.18
N ASN A 34 -25.15 -4.24 -5.41
CA ASN A 34 -24.11 -5.13 -5.93
C ASN A 34 -23.27 -4.48 -7.04
N ILE A 35 -22.11 -5.06 -7.30
CA ILE A 35 -21.12 -4.55 -8.27
C ILE A 35 -21.65 -4.50 -9.71
N TRP A 36 -22.60 -5.37 -10.09
CA TRP A 36 -23.17 -5.39 -11.43
C TRP A 36 -23.80 -4.04 -11.80
N GLU A 37 -24.44 -3.36 -10.86
CA GLU A 37 -25.07 -2.05 -11.08
C GLU A 37 -24.08 -0.97 -11.53
N LEU A 38 -22.80 -1.11 -11.18
CA LEU A 38 -21.75 -0.17 -11.57
C LEU A 38 -21.19 -0.41 -12.98
N VAL A 39 -21.30 -1.63 -13.48
CA VAL A 39 -20.59 -2.05 -14.70
C VAL A 39 -21.55 -2.54 -15.80
N ARG A 40 -22.84 -2.70 -15.51
CA ARG A 40 -23.83 -3.19 -16.48
C ARG A 40 -23.94 -2.28 -17.71
N PRO A 41 -24.26 -2.83 -18.89
CA PRO A 41 -24.54 -2.01 -20.06
C PRO A 41 -25.81 -1.19 -19.87
N ILE A 42 -25.72 0.11 -20.16
CA ILE A 42 -26.90 0.99 -20.20
C ILE A 42 -27.63 0.74 -21.52
N LYS A 43 -28.88 0.34 -21.48
CA LYS A 43 -29.70 0.16 -22.67
C LYS A 43 -30.08 1.52 -23.28
N LYS A 44 -29.78 1.72 -24.56
CA LYS A 44 -30.20 2.93 -25.29
C LYS A 44 -31.73 3.03 -25.28
N GLY A 45 -32.27 4.18 -24.85
CA GLY A 45 -33.68 4.52 -24.96
C GLY A 45 -34.59 4.15 -23.79
N GLN A 46 -34.05 3.62 -22.71
CA GLN A 46 -34.79 3.52 -21.43
C GLN A 46 -34.33 4.66 -20.53
N PRO A 47 -35.22 5.54 -20.05
CA PRO A 47 -34.91 6.46 -18.98
C PRO A 47 -34.81 5.62 -17.69
N GLU A 48 -33.63 5.11 -17.41
CA GLU A 48 -33.34 4.56 -16.09
C GLU A 48 -33.04 5.76 -15.19
N GLU A 49 -33.69 5.80 -14.04
CA GLU A 49 -33.28 6.66 -12.95
C GLU A 49 -31.91 6.16 -12.49
N GLN A 50 -30.88 6.72 -13.09
CA GLN A 50 -29.49 6.43 -12.69
C GLN A 50 -29.19 7.28 -11.46
N PRO A 51 -28.55 6.73 -10.44
CA PRO A 51 -28.05 7.55 -9.36
C PRO A 51 -27.08 8.60 -9.90
N ILE A 52 -27.15 9.80 -9.36
CA ILE A 52 -26.31 10.90 -9.79
C ILE A 52 -24.94 10.74 -9.17
N TRP A 53 -23.97 10.39 -9.99
CA TRP A 53 -22.56 10.30 -9.61
C TRP A 53 -21.93 11.68 -9.61
N THR A 54 -21.22 12.01 -8.55
CA THR A 54 -20.46 13.25 -8.40
C THR A 54 -19.01 13.05 -8.76
N LYS A 55 -18.43 13.93 -9.55
CA LYS A 55 -16.99 13.92 -9.83
C LYS A 55 -16.23 14.37 -8.59
N VAL A 56 -15.24 13.60 -8.20
CA VAL A 56 -14.38 13.89 -7.04
C VAL A 56 -12.91 13.66 -7.38
N THR A 57 -12.04 14.25 -6.55
CA THR A 57 -10.61 13.99 -6.55
C THR A 57 -10.24 13.30 -5.24
N LEU A 58 -9.25 12.40 -5.26
CA LEU A 58 -8.72 11.78 -4.04
C LEU A 58 -7.52 12.59 -3.51
N PRO A 59 -7.38 12.69 -2.17
CA PRO A 59 -8.21 12.11 -1.12
C PRO A 59 -9.61 12.75 -1.03
N HIS A 60 -10.61 11.95 -0.67
CA HIS A 60 -11.99 12.40 -0.54
C HIS A 60 -12.65 11.78 0.70
N CYS A 61 -13.19 12.64 1.57
CA CYS A 61 -13.98 12.26 2.72
C CYS A 61 -15.45 12.61 2.46
N PHE A 62 -16.32 11.62 2.38
CA PHE A 62 -17.70 11.84 1.93
C PHE A 62 -18.63 12.42 3.02
N ASN A 63 -18.17 12.55 4.25
CA ASN A 63 -18.91 13.15 5.36
C ASN A 63 -18.09 14.23 6.11
N ALA A 64 -17.13 14.85 5.43
CA ALA A 64 -16.29 15.88 6.01
C ALA A 64 -17.10 17.12 6.44
N GLU A 65 -18.12 17.49 5.65
CA GLU A 65 -18.96 18.66 5.90
C GLU A 65 -20.10 18.40 6.89
N ASP A 66 -20.45 17.12 7.12
CA ASP A 66 -21.53 16.76 8.07
C ASP A 66 -21.20 17.21 9.51
N ALA A 67 -19.92 17.38 9.82
CA ALA A 67 -19.46 17.79 11.14
C ALA A 67 -19.64 19.28 11.44
N VAL A 68 -19.86 20.11 10.41
CA VAL A 68 -19.97 21.57 10.56
C VAL A 68 -21.40 22.08 10.47
N ASP A 69 -22.34 21.23 10.09
CA ASP A 69 -23.77 21.57 10.02
C ASP A 69 -24.49 20.93 11.24
N PRO A 70 -24.92 21.72 12.22
CA PRO A 70 -25.58 21.21 13.42
C PRO A 70 -26.94 20.56 13.16
N ASP A 71 -27.55 20.81 12.01
CA ASP A 71 -28.85 20.27 11.64
C ASP A 71 -28.76 18.94 10.87
N LEU A 72 -27.54 18.52 10.49
CA LEU A 72 -27.30 17.26 9.81
C LEU A 72 -26.75 16.19 10.76
N ASN A 73 -27.29 15.01 10.68
CA ASN A 73 -26.69 13.84 11.29
C ASN A 73 -25.47 13.40 10.45
N TYR A 74 -24.40 13.00 11.10
CA TYR A 74 -23.26 12.39 10.42
C TYR A 74 -23.71 11.18 9.59
N TYR A 75 -23.37 11.20 8.30
CA TYR A 75 -23.65 10.05 7.46
C TYR A 75 -22.86 8.84 7.92
N GLN A 76 -23.59 7.75 8.12
CA GLN A 76 -23.04 6.42 8.42
C GLN A 76 -23.60 5.45 7.40
N GLY A 77 -22.74 4.83 6.63
CA GLY A 77 -23.15 3.95 5.56
C GLY A 77 -22.11 3.86 4.44
N PRO A 78 -22.44 3.10 3.40
CA PRO A 78 -21.57 2.91 2.26
C PRO A 78 -21.51 4.12 1.34
N GLY A 79 -20.32 4.32 0.76
CA GLY A 79 -20.10 5.18 -0.40
C GLY A 79 -19.30 4.43 -1.45
N TRP A 80 -19.65 4.60 -2.70
CA TRP A 80 -19.01 3.95 -3.82
C TRP A 80 -18.16 4.92 -4.64
N TYR A 81 -16.97 4.52 -4.96
CA TYR A 81 -16.06 5.17 -5.89
C TYR A 81 -15.89 4.31 -7.13
N LYS A 82 -15.85 4.92 -8.30
CA LYS A 82 -15.48 4.23 -9.54
C LYS A 82 -14.56 5.09 -10.39
N THR A 83 -13.68 4.43 -11.11
CA THR A 83 -12.82 5.03 -12.12
C THR A 83 -12.48 4.01 -13.20
N ARG A 84 -11.75 4.44 -14.23
CA ARG A 84 -11.15 3.58 -15.23
C ARG A 84 -9.64 3.80 -15.24
N LEU A 85 -8.89 2.73 -15.05
CA LEU A 85 -7.43 2.79 -15.05
C LEU A 85 -6.91 2.53 -16.46
N LYS A 86 -6.07 3.44 -16.92
CA LYS A 86 -5.19 3.20 -18.06
C LYS A 86 -3.86 2.70 -17.52
N LEU A 87 -3.49 1.50 -17.88
CA LEU A 87 -2.28 0.85 -17.38
C LEU A 87 -1.10 1.14 -18.29
N ASP A 88 0.05 1.41 -17.68
CA ASP A 88 1.36 1.55 -18.32
C ASP A 88 2.39 0.83 -17.45
N ASN A 89 2.29 -0.51 -17.42
CA ASN A 89 3.13 -1.32 -16.56
C ASN A 89 4.51 -1.53 -17.21
N PRO A 90 5.60 -1.02 -16.60
CA PRO A 90 6.95 -1.22 -17.11
C PRO A 90 7.47 -2.66 -16.97
N TYR A 91 6.74 -3.51 -16.24
CA TYR A 91 7.07 -4.91 -16.01
C TYR A 91 6.03 -5.81 -16.70
N PRO A 92 6.29 -6.36 -17.91
CA PRO A 92 5.27 -7.14 -18.66
C PRO A 92 4.65 -8.30 -17.88
N ASP A 93 5.46 -9.04 -17.14
CA ASP A 93 5.04 -10.18 -16.31
C ASP A 93 4.89 -9.80 -14.84
N GLY A 94 5.08 -8.51 -14.53
CA GLY A 94 5.06 -7.99 -13.17
C GLY A 94 3.67 -7.89 -12.57
N ARG A 95 3.62 -7.35 -11.37
CA ARG A 95 2.42 -7.23 -10.55
C ARG A 95 1.92 -5.79 -10.50
N MET A 96 0.61 -5.64 -10.32
CA MET A 96 -0.09 -4.39 -10.15
C MET A 96 -0.77 -4.40 -8.79
N VAL A 97 -0.37 -3.48 -7.92
CA VAL A 97 -0.83 -3.43 -6.53
C VAL A 97 -1.46 -2.07 -6.26
N LEU A 98 -2.62 -2.06 -5.66
CA LEU A 98 -3.20 -0.85 -5.07
C LEU A 98 -2.71 -0.72 -3.63
N GLU A 99 -2.14 0.42 -3.29
CA GLU A 99 -1.72 0.78 -1.94
C GLU A 99 -2.64 1.87 -1.41
N PHE A 100 -3.33 1.57 -0.33
CA PHE A 100 -4.14 2.51 0.41
C PHE A 100 -3.36 3.02 1.62
N GLU A 101 -3.23 4.33 1.76
CA GLU A 101 -2.66 4.94 2.97
C GLU A 101 -3.69 5.07 4.09
N GLY A 102 -4.97 4.96 3.77
CA GLY A 102 -6.09 4.91 4.70
C GLY A 102 -7.41 5.13 3.96
N ALA A 103 -8.37 4.27 4.21
CA ALA A 103 -9.73 4.35 3.67
C ALA A 103 -10.68 3.67 4.66
N GLY A 104 -11.86 4.17 4.78
CA GLY A 104 -12.59 3.59 5.84
C GLY A 104 -14.06 3.65 5.94
N GLN A 105 -14.49 2.89 6.93
CA GLN A 105 -13.82 1.99 7.91
C GLN A 105 -13.68 0.56 7.38
N LYS A 106 -14.65 0.11 6.58
CA LYS A 106 -14.65 -1.16 5.86
C LYS A 106 -14.54 -0.84 4.38
N THR A 107 -13.55 -1.44 3.70
CA THR A 107 -13.29 -1.14 2.30
C THR A 107 -13.27 -2.42 1.49
N ASP A 108 -14.03 -2.43 0.38
CA ASP A 108 -14.05 -3.51 -0.61
C ASP A 108 -13.55 -2.98 -1.95
N VAL A 109 -12.71 -3.75 -2.63
CA VAL A 109 -12.11 -3.38 -3.91
C VAL A 109 -12.52 -4.38 -4.99
N TYR A 110 -12.92 -3.84 -6.15
CA TYR A 110 -13.38 -4.63 -7.28
C TYR A 110 -12.66 -4.19 -8.56
N VAL A 111 -12.17 -5.15 -9.31
CA VAL A 111 -11.77 -4.99 -10.71
C VAL A 111 -12.89 -5.57 -11.57
N TYR A 112 -13.58 -4.71 -12.30
CA TYR A 112 -14.81 -5.03 -13.02
C TYR A 112 -15.84 -5.68 -12.07
N MET A 113 -16.11 -6.98 -12.20
CA MET A 113 -17.03 -7.72 -11.34
C MET A 113 -16.34 -8.57 -10.27
N THR A 114 -15.01 -8.63 -10.28
CA THR A 114 -14.23 -9.47 -9.37
C THR A 114 -13.84 -8.69 -8.12
N LYS A 115 -14.29 -9.14 -6.95
CA LYS A 115 -13.78 -8.64 -5.67
C LYS A 115 -12.35 -9.13 -5.50
N VAL A 116 -11.41 -8.19 -5.44
CA VAL A 116 -9.97 -8.49 -5.34
C VAL A 116 -9.44 -8.41 -3.92
N GLY A 117 -10.13 -7.70 -3.05
CA GLY A 117 -9.74 -7.60 -1.65
C GLY A 117 -10.72 -6.82 -0.80
N SER A 118 -10.54 -6.90 0.50
CA SER A 118 -11.25 -6.11 1.49
C SER A 118 -10.34 -5.82 2.68
N HIS A 119 -10.64 -4.72 3.38
CA HIS A 119 -9.93 -4.29 4.56
C HIS A 119 -10.89 -3.75 5.61
N VAL A 120 -10.58 -4.00 6.87
CA VAL A 120 -11.27 -3.47 8.03
C VAL A 120 -10.27 -2.68 8.87
N GLY A 121 -10.53 -1.41 9.04
CA GLY A 121 -9.63 -0.45 9.68
C GLY A 121 -9.47 0.80 8.81
N GLY A 122 -9.71 1.98 9.37
CA GLY A 122 -9.68 3.22 8.61
C GLY A 122 -8.33 3.93 8.64
N TYR A 123 -7.48 3.64 9.61
CA TYR A 123 -6.34 4.49 9.95
C TYR A 123 -4.96 3.88 9.67
N ASP A 124 -4.93 2.67 9.16
CA ASP A 124 -3.72 1.97 8.76
C ASP A 124 -3.58 1.88 7.24
N SER A 125 -2.38 1.62 6.79
CA SER A 125 -2.10 1.38 5.37
C SER A 125 -2.19 -0.09 5.04
N TRP A 126 -2.71 -0.40 3.85
CA TRP A 126 -2.86 -1.76 3.36
C TRP A 126 -2.76 -1.82 1.84
N ASN A 127 -2.61 -3.03 1.31
CA ASN A 127 -2.39 -3.26 -0.10
C ASN A 127 -3.28 -4.38 -0.63
N VAL A 128 -3.60 -4.30 -1.92
CA VAL A 128 -4.29 -5.37 -2.64
C VAL A 128 -3.67 -5.56 -4.03
N ASP A 129 -3.29 -6.81 -4.33
CA ASP A 129 -2.84 -7.19 -5.65
C ASP A 129 -4.03 -7.37 -6.59
N ILE A 130 -4.07 -6.61 -7.67
CA ILE A 130 -5.14 -6.63 -8.66
C ILE A 130 -4.76 -7.34 -9.96
N THR A 131 -3.54 -7.87 -10.05
CA THR A 131 -2.94 -8.35 -11.30
C THR A 131 -3.77 -9.41 -12.00
N ASP A 132 -4.17 -10.45 -11.26
CA ASP A 132 -4.83 -11.60 -11.88
C ASP A 132 -6.24 -11.24 -12.35
N ALA A 133 -6.95 -10.38 -11.59
CA ALA A 133 -8.25 -9.86 -12.02
C ALA A 133 -8.15 -8.92 -13.22
N VAL A 134 -7.11 -8.09 -13.28
CA VAL A 134 -6.83 -7.22 -14.44
C VAL A 134 -6.54 -8.06 -15.67
N ARG A 135 -5.67 -9.07 -15.57
CA ARG A 135 -5.35 -9.98 -16.68
C ARG A 135 -6.59 -10.73 -17.16
N ALA A 136 -7.39 -11.26 -16.23
CA ALA A 136 -8.64 -11.95 -16.55
C ALA A 136 -9.65 -11.02 -17.25
N PHE A 137 -9.79 -9.77 -16.77
CA PHE A 137 -10.66 -8.79 -17.41
C PHE A 137 -10.19 -8.46 -18.82
N LEU A 138 -8.91 -8.17 -19.03
CA LEU A 138 -8.34 -7.84 -20.35
C LEU A 138 -8.49 -8.99 -21.36
N ALA A 139 -8.47 -10.24 -20.90
CA ALA A 139 -8.71 -11.41 -21.74
C ALA A 139 -10.21 -11.66 -22.04
N SER A 140 -11.10 -10.93 -21.39
CA SER A 140 -12.54 -11.09 -21.55
C SER A 140 -13.09 -10.28 -22.72
N LYS A 141 -14.28 -10.69 -23.23
CA LYS A 141 -15.00 -9.93 -24.27
C LYS A 141 -15.48 -8.55 -23.78
N ASP A 142 -15.61 -8.37 -22.48
CA ASP A 142 -16.06 -7.11 -21.90
C ASP A 142 -15.00 -6.02 -21.98
N ALA A 143 -13.72 -6.36 -22.13
CA ALA A 143 -12.63 -5.38 -22.24
C ALA A 143 -12.82 -4.43 -23.43
N GLU A 144 -13.35 -4.90 -24.56
CA GLU A 144 -13.62 -4.06 -25.75
C GLU A 144 -14.62 -2.94 -25.42
N ARG A 145 -15.63 -3.22 -24.60
CA ARG A 145 -16.64 -2.25 -24.18
C ARG A 145 -16.05 -1.07 -23.37
N PHE A 146 -14.95 -1.32 -22.69
CA PHE A 146 -14.23 -0.33 -21.89
C PHE A 146 -13.01 0.26 -22.60
N GLY A 147 -12.82 -0.06 -23.89
CA GLY A 147 -11.68 0.43 -24.68
C GLY A 147 -10.31 0.00 -24.14
N GLY A 148 -10.27 -1.13 -23.44
CA GLY A 148 -9.05 -1.65 -22.81
C GLY A 148 -8.68 -0.97 -21.46
N GLU A 149 -9.47 0.01 -21.01
CA GLU A 149 -9.31 0.58 -19.67
C GLU A 149 -9.93 -0.33 -18.60
N ILE A 150 -9.34 -0.38 -17.42
CA ILE A 150 -9.74 -1.28 -16.34
C ILE A 150 -10.79 -0.59 -15.45
N PRO A 151 -12.03 -1.10 -15.37
CA PRO A 151 -13.02 -0.61 -14.42
C PRO A 151 -12.59 -0.99 -13.00
N LEU A 152 -12.32 0.03 -12.19
CA LEU A 152 -12.00 -0.10 -10.76
C LEU A 152 -13.14 0.50 -9.95
N SER A 153 -13.67 -0.26 -9.00
CA SER A 153 -14.69 0.20 -8.07
C SER A 153 -14.28 -0.09 -6.63
N ILE A 154 -14.53 0.87 -5.75
CA ILE A 154 -14.17 0.79 -4.34
C ILE A 154 -15.40 1.18 -3.52
N ARG A 155 -15.79 0.31 -2.58
CA ARG A 155 -16.83 0.59 -1.60
C ARG A 155 -16.18 0.90 -0.27
N CYS A 156 -16.46 2.06 0.30
CA CYS A 156 -16.08 2.43 1.65
C CYS A 156 -17.34 2.54 2.51
N ASP A 157 -17.31 2.00 3.73
CA ASP A 157 -18.43 2.03 4.66
C ASP A 157 -17.94 2.48 6.04
N ASN A 158 -18.48 3.59 6.54
CA ASN A 158 -18.14 4.14 7.84
C ASN A 158 -19.20 3.83 8.92
N THR A 159 -20.07 2.87 8.68
CA THR A 159 -21.02 2.40 9.71
C THR A 159 -20.26 1.97 10.96
N ARG A 160 -20.71 2.46 12.10
CA ARG A 160 -20.12 2.12 13.41
C ARG A 160 -20.26 0.63 13.69
N ASP A 161 -19.26 0.08 14.37
CA ASP A 161 -19.19 -1.33 14.68
C ASP A 161 -18.51 -1.51 16.06
N ALA A 162 -19.12 -2.31 16.93
CA ALA A 162 -18.59 -2.58 18.28
C ALA A 162 -17.22 -3.30 18.26
N GLU A 163 -16.93 -4.04 17.18
CA GLU A 163 -15.68 -4.81 17.01
C GLU A 163 -14.56 -4.01 16.35
N MET A 164 -14.80 -2.73 16.05
CA MET A 164 -13.84 -1.86 15.39
C MET A 164 -13.34 -0.74 16.30
N ILE A 165 -12.18 -0.19 16.02
CA ILE A 165 -11.65 1.02 16.66
C ILE A 165 -11.57 2.13 15.60
N PRO A 166 -12.26 3.28 15.82
CA PRO A 166 -13.15 3.61 16.94
C PRO A 166 -14.43 2.80 16.92
N SER A 167 -14.90 2.41 18.10
CA SER A 167 -16.13 1.61 18.24
C SER A 167 -17.39 2.50 18.14
N ASP A 168 -18.55 1.84 18.20
CA ASP A 168 -19.87 2.48 18.27
C ASP A 168 -20.07 3.35 19.53
N LEU A 169 -19.26 3.14 20.57
CA LEU A 169 -19.26 3.94 21.81
C LEU A 169 -18.45 5.24 21.69
N SER A 170 -17.76 5.48 20.60
CA SER A 170 -17.00 6.72 20.41
C SER A 170 -17.93 7.91 20.21
N ASP A 171 -17.61 9.03 20.84
CA ASP A 171 -18.39 10.28 20.82
C ASP A 171 -17.98 11.24 19.68
N PHE A 172 -17.10 10.82 18.79
CA PHE A 172 -16.65 11.60 17.64
C PHE A 172 -17.09 10.97 16.31
N ASN A 173 -17.11 11.80 15.26
CA ASN A 173 -17.49 11.38 13.93
C ASN A 173 -16.49 10.38 13.37
N LEU A 174 -16.98 9.34 12.67
CA LEU A 174 -16.17 8.44 11.86
C LEU A 174 -16.14 8.94 10.42
N TYR A 175 -14.99 9.39 9.99
CA TYR A 175 -14.81 9.79 8.60
C TYR A 175 -14.88 8.57 7.68
N GLY A 176 -15.59 8.74 6.55
CA GLY A 176 -15.75 7.71 5.55
C GLY A 176 -15.17 8.13 4.21
N GLY A 177 -14.72 7.13 3.45
CA GLY A 177 -14.18 7.34 2.12
C GLY A 177 -12.70 7.00 1.97
N ILE A 178 -12.13 7.42 0.85
CA ILE A 178 -10.68 7.29 0.57
C ILE A 178 -10.03 8.62 0.97
N TYR A 179 -9.88 8.84 2.27
CA TYR A 179 -9.46 10.12 2.82
C TYR A 179 -7.95 10.29 3.00
N ARG A 180 -7.17 9.28 2.61
CA ARG A 180 -5.72 9.36 2.38
C ARG A 180 -5.42 8.95 0.96
N TYR A 181 -4.15 8.96 0.58
CA TYR A 181 -3.77 8.66 -0.80
C TYR A 181 -4.02 7.20 -1.16
N LEU A 182 -4.41 7.01 -2.41
CA LEU A 182 -4.48 5.73 -3.10
C LEU A 182 -3.43 5.74 -4.22
N ASN A 183 -2.59 4.72 -4.24
CA ASN A 183 -1.53 4.58 -5.23
C ASN A 183 -1.68 3.28 -6.01
N LEU A 184 -1.41 3.34 -7.31
CA LEU A 184 -1.17 2.17 -8.15
C LEU A 184 0.35 1.97 -8.23
N VAL A 185 0.79 0.74 -7.98
CA VAL A 185 2.20 0.39 -7.93
C VAL A 185 2.48 -0.77 -8.84
N TYR A 186 3.47 -0.60 -9.69
CA TYR A 186 3.99 -1.65 -10.55
C TYR A 186 5.21 -2.29 -9.91
N LEU A 187 5.19 -3.60 -9.79
CA LEU A 187 6.27 -4.40 -9.23
C LEU A 187 6.72 -5.43 -10.26
N PRO A 188 8.02 -5.78 -10.32
CA PRO A 188 8.44 -6.97 -11.04
C PRO A 188 7.90 -8.24 -10.38
N GLU A 189 8.18 -9.40 -10.96
CA GLU A 189 7.77 -10.71 -10.41
C GLU A 189 8.29 -10.94 -8.99
N VAL A 190 9.46 -10.37 -8.67
CA VAL A 190 10.08 -10.46 -7.35
C VAL A 190 10.47 -9.06 -6.86
N SER A 191 10.12 -8.76 -5.63
CA SER A 191 10.49 -7.51 -4.96
C SER A 191 10.70 -7.72 -3.45
N VAL A 192 11.24 -6.72 -2.76
CA VAL A 192 11.30 -6.72 -1.29
C VAL A 192 9.94 -6.32 -0.76
N ALA A 193 9.34 -7.19 0.05
CA ALA A 193 8.07 -6.97 0.71
C ALA A 193 8.20 -6.11 1.97
N SER A 194 9.21 -6.36 2.80
CA SER A 194 9.57 -5.51 3.94
C SER A 194 11.09 -5.45 4.07
N LEU A 195 11.59 -4.29 4.45
CA LEU A 195 12.99 -4.08 4.73
C LEU A 195 13.15 -3.71 6.20
N ARG A 196 14.02 -4.44 6.90
CA ARG A 196 14.37 -4.18 8.29
C ARG A 196 15.82 -3.75 8.36
N ILE A 197 16.06 -2.59 8.91
CA ILE A 197 17.38 -2.01 9.11
C ILE A 197 17.57 -1.80 10.60
N GLU A 198 18.57 -2.45 11.18
CA GLU A 198 18.85 -2.49 12.61
C GLU A 198 20.23 -1.89 12.90
N PRO A 199 20.32 -0.55 13.03
CA PRO A 199 21.54 0.11 13.49
C PRO A 199 21.68 -0.02 15.00
N ALA A 200 22.87 -0.38 15.46
CA ALA A 200 23.23 -0.43 16.87
C ALA A 200 24.57 0.25 17.10
N LEU A 201 24.83 0.69 18.34
CA LEU A 201 26.08 1.32 18.73
C LEU A 201 26.72 0.56 19.89
N ASP A 202 28.05 0.54 19.94
CA ASP A 202 28.78 0.10 21.12
C ASP A 202 28.60 1.11 22.27
N ALA A 203 28.88 0.70 23.52
CA ALA A 203 28.73 1.54 24.70
C ALA A 203 29.58 2.83 24.66
N LYS A 204 30.60 2.90 23.82
CA LYS A 204 31.47 4.07 23.65
C LYS A 204 31.05 4.94 22.47
N LEU A 205 29.97 4.57 21.76
CA LEU A 205 29.47 5.26 20.56
C LEU A 205 30.51 5.40 19.42
N LYS A 206 31.51 4.49 19.40
CA LYS A 206 32.61 4.52 18.44
C LYS A 206 32.49 3.51 17.32
N LYS A 207 31.68 2.47 17.53
CA LYS A 207 31.44 1.42 16.57
C LYS A 207 29.94 1.24 16.34
N GLY A 208 29.55 1.32 15.09
CA GLY A 208 28.20 0.99 14.64
C GLY A 208 28.16 -0.46 14.15
N LYS A 209 27.13 -1.20 14.53
CA LYS A 209 26.75 -2.46 13.91
C LYS A 209 25.52 -2.22 13.08
N LEU A 210 25.48 -2.73 11.85
CA LEU A 210 24.34 -2.60 10.97
C LEU A 210 23.95 -3.99 10.48
N LYS A 211 22.73 -4.42 10.82
CA LYS A 211 22.10 -5.60 10.25
C LYS A 211 20.98 -5.18 9.32
N VAL A 212 20.92 -5.76 8.12
CA VAL A 212 19.85 -5.57 7.14
C VAL A 212 19.25 -6.91 6.80
N SER A 213 17.95 -7.02 6.97
CA SER A 213 17.17 -8.19 6.58
C SER A 213 15.88 -7.76 5.90
N GLY A 214 15.22 -8.65 5.20
CA GLY A 214 13.96 -8.35 4.55
C GLY A 214 13.21 -9.58 4.13
N THR A 215 11.92 -9.40 3.91
CA THR A 215 11.00 -10.41 3.38
C THR A 215 10.78 -10.17 1.90
N PHE A 216 10.70 -11.21 1.08
CA PHE A 216 10.42 -11.10 -0.34
C PHE A 216 8.92 -11.22 -0.65
N TYR A 217 8.49 -10.47 -1.65
CA TYR A 217 7.24 -10.68 -2.35
C TYR A 217 7.54 -11.38 -3.69
N ASN A 218 7.13 -12.64 -3.78
CA ASN A 218 7.43 -13.52 -4.92
C ASN A 218 6.25 -14.44 -5.23
N PRO A 219 5.10 -13.89 -5.68
CA PRO A 219 3.92 -14.69 -5.98
C PRO A 219 4.08 -15.57 -7.23
N ALA A 220 5.08 -15.27 -8.08
CA ALA A 220 5.41 -16.05 -9.28
C ALA A 220 6.30 -17.27 -9.00
N ASP A 221 6.71 -17.49 -7.73
CA ASP A 221 7.59 -18.59 -7.31
C ASP A 221 8.92 -18.65 -8.08
N VAL A 222 9.49 -17.49 -8.38
CA VAL A 222 10.82 -17.38 -9.00
C VAL A 222 11.87 -18.00 -8.07
N ARG A 223 12.76 -18.83 -8.62
CA ARG A 223 13.69 -19.66 -7.83
C ARG A 223 15.07 -19.06 -7.64
N GLU A 224 15.46 -18.15 -8.50
CA GLU A 224 16.76 -17.49 -8.44
C GLU A 224 16.63 -15.97 -8.55
N ALA A 225 17.30 -15.25 -7.66
CA ALA A 225 17.46 -13.81 -7.74
C ALA A 225 18.87 -13.38 -7.32
N LEU A 226 19.30 -12.23 -7.82
CA LEU A 226 20.47 -11.50 -7.38
C LEU A 226 20.00 -10.37 -6.46
N VAL A 227 20.60 -10.27 -5.26
CA VAL A 227 20.33 -9.18 -4.32
C VAL A 227 21.62 -8.41 -4.07
N GLU A 228 21.57 -7.11 -4.30
CA GLU A 228 22.65 -6.19 -3.99
C GLU A 228 22.21 -5.21 -2.89
N VAL A 229 22.97 -5.16 -1.80
CA VAL A 229 22.73 -4.22 -0.70
C VAL A 229 23.83 -3.19 -0.69
N THR A 230 23.48 -1.92 -0.84
CA THR A 230 24.44 -0.80 -0.81
C THR A 230 24.06 0.17 0.32
N VAL A 231 25.03 0.44 1.18
CA VAL A 231 24.91 1.42 2.27
C VAL A 231 25.70 2.67 1.90
N LYS A 232 25.04 3.83 1.97
CA LYS A 232 25.62 5.16 1.68
C LYS A 232 25.56 6.05 2.92
N ASN A 233 26.57 6.88 3.12
CA ASN A 233 26.55 7.91 4.16
C ASN A 233 25.70 9.12 3.74
N ALA A 234 25.60 10.13 4.61
CA ALA A 234 24.82 11.35 4.38
C ALA A 234 25.29 12.17 3.15
N LYS A 235 26.52 11.95 2.68
CA LYS A 235 27.06 12.59 1.47
C LYS A 235 26.79 11.77 0.19
N GLY A 236 26.16 10.59 0.31
CA GLY A 236 25.94 9.68 -0.80
C GLY A 236 27.15 8.79 -1.13
N GLU A 237 28.22 8.83 -0.34
CA GLU A 237 29.40 8.00 -0.53
C GLU A 237 29.10 6.56 -0.06
N VAL A 238 29.52 5.58 -0.84
CA VAL A 238 29.32 4.15 -0.52
C VAL A 238 30.18 3.74 0.68
N VAL A 239 29.54 3.28 1.73
CA VAL A 239 30.18 2.75 2.95
C VAL A 239 30.40 1.25 2.83
N SER A 240 29.44 0.54 2.25
CA SER A 240 29.50 -0.92 2.06
C SER A 240 28.61 -1.34 0.91
N THR A 241 29.03 -2.39 0.20
CA THR A 241 28.18 -3.11 -0.75
C THR A 241 28.34 -4.62 -0.50
N ARG A 242 27.25 -5.35 -0.55
CA ARG A 242 27.23 -6.80 -0.52
C ARG A 242 26.31 -7.33 -1.62
N THR A 243 26.82 -8.31 -2.34
CA THR A 243 26.08 -9.02 -3.36
C THR A 243 25.79 -10.45 -2.90
N LEU A 244 24.54 -10.86 -3.00
CA LEU A 244 24.06 -12.22 -2.76
C LEU A 244 23.59 -12.77 -4.10
N ASP A 245 24.35 -13.68 -4.67
CA ASP A 245 24.05 -14.29 -5.96
C ASP A 245 23.24 -15.58 -5.78
N LYS A 246 22.33 -15.84 -6.72
CA LYS A 246 21.52 -17.07 -6.79
C LYS A 246 20.79 -17.42 -5.49
N ILE A 247 20.23 -16.39 -4.85
CA ILE A 247 19.38 -16.64 -3.68
C ILE A 247 17.99 -17.10 -4.14
N THR A 248 17.35 -17.93 -3.32
CA THR A 248 15.91 -18.20 -3.49
C THR A 248 15.13 -17.12 -2.72
N PRO A 249 14.35 -16.27 -3.44
CA PRO A 249 13.70 -15.13 -2.81
C PRO A 249 12.39 -15.55 -2.11
N LEU A 250 12.51 -16.29 -1.02
CA LEU A 250 11.40 -16.82 -0.22
C LEU A 250 11.56 -16.42 1.25
N GLY A 251 10.48 -15.90 1.85
CA GLY A 251 10.45 -15.55 3.26
C GLY A 251 11.46 -14.47 3.64
N ASP A 252 12.01 -14.59 4.85
CA ASP A 252 12.96 -13.65 5.41
C ASP A 252 14.39 -14.04 5.03
N LEU A 253 15.21 -13.04 4.70
CA LEU A 253 16.63 -13.20 4.37
C LEU A 253 17.47 -12.17 5.12
N ASP A 254 18.53 -12.63 5.78
CA ASP A 254 19.61 -11.77 6.29
C ASP A 254 20.54 -11.35 5.15
N MET A 255 20.48 -10.09 4.76
CA MET A 255 21.15 -9.56 3.57
C MET A 255 22.51 -8.95 3.88
N LEU A 256 22.68 -8.32 5.06
CA LEU A 256 23.91 -7.64 5.44
C LEU A 256 24.08 -7.70 6.97
N ASP A 257 25.30 -7.95 7.42
CA ASP A 257 25.75 -7.76 8.83
C ASP A 257 27.17 -7.20 8.78
N ILE A 258 27.33 -5.92 9.14
CA ILE A 258 28.61 -5.22 9.08
C ILE A 258 28.85 -4.36 10.31
N GLN A 259 30.15 -4.03 10.52
CA GLN A 259 30.58 -3.02 11.45
C GLN A 259 31.03 -1.77 10.69
N ILE A 260 30.65 -0.60 11.20
CA ILE A 260 31.04 0.71 10.69
C ILE A 260 31.84 1.41 11.80
N ASP A 261 33.09 1.74 11.53
CA ASP A 261 33.92 2.45 12.50
C ASP A 261 33.61 3.95 12.48
N LYS A 262 33.46 4.53 13.69
CA LYS A 262 33.14 5.94 13.91
C LYS A 262 31.95 6.41 13.05
N PRO A 263 30.77 5.79 13.18
CA PRO A 263 29.62 6.22 12.43
C PRO A 263 29.26 7.66 12.78
N GLN A 264 28.73 8.41 11.82
CA GLN A 264 28.13 9.70 12.10
C GLN A 264 26.83 9.46 12.87
N LEU A 265 26.70 10.10 14.03
CA LEU A 265 25.55 9.94 14.90
C LEU A 265 24.43 10.85 14.47
N TRP A 266 23.21 10.40 14.71
CA TRP A 266 21.99 11.19 14.55
C TRP A 266 21.59 11.75 15.91
N ASP A 267 21.33 13.04 15.98
CA ASP A 267 20.65 13.72 17.06
C ASP A 267 19.70 14.79 16.50
N VAL A 268 18.96 15.48 17.37
CA VAL A 268 17.96 16.50 16.95
C VAL A 268 18.59 17.73 16.31
N ASP A 269 19.80 18.06 16.70
CA ASP A 269 20.57 19.22 16.19
C ASP A 269 21.37 18.83 14.94
N HIS A 270 21.74 17.55 14.83
CA HIS A 270 22.52 16.99 13.73
C HIS A 270 21.83 15.72 13.18
N PRO A 271 20.75 15.86 12.41
CA PRO A 271 19.95 14.72 11.95
C PRO A 271 20.61 13.97 10.78
N VAL A 272 21.79 13.41 11.02
CA VAL A 272 22.57 12.69 10.01
C VAL A 272 21.95 11.34 9.70
N LEU A 273 21.61 11.10 8.44
CA LEU A 273 21.01 9.86 7.97
C LEU A 273 21.89 9.18 6.93
N TYR A 274 21.97 7.89 7.04
CA TYR A 274 22.48 6.96 6.03
C TYR A 274 21.33 6.50 5.14
N THR A 275 21.67 5.96 3.97
CA THR A 275 20.72 5.34 3.05
C THR A 275 21.14 3.88 2.84
N CYS A 276 20.20 2.96 2.97
CA CYS A 276 20.34 1.57 2.57
C CYS A 276 19.51 1.33 1.31
N GLU A 277 20.15 0.90 0.24
CA GLU A 277 19.51 0.50 -1.01
C GLU A 277 19.62 -1.01 -1.16
N VAL A 278 18.49 -1.65 -1.42
CA VAL A 278 18.42 -3.08 -1.75
C VAL A 278 17.89 -3.22 -3.16
N THR A 279 18.70 -3.76 -4.03
CA THR A 279 18.34 -4.02 -5.42
C THR A 279 18.14 -5.52 -5.63
N VAL A 280 16.97 -5.88 -6.15
CA VAL A 280 16.62 -7.25 -6.54
C VAL A 280 16.59 -7.33 -8.05
N THR A 281 17.29 -8.33 -8.62
CA THR A 281 17.27 -8.64 -10.03
C THR A 281 16.86 -10.09 -10.23
N ALA A 282 15.78 -10.32 -10.98
CA ALA A 282 15.27 -11.64 -11.31
C ALA A 282 14.62 -11.61 -12.69
N ASN A 283 14.80 -12.66 -13.49
CA ASN A 283 14.22 -12.79 -14.84
C ASN A 283 14.45 -11.56 -15.74
N GLY A 284 15.61 -10.91 -15.62
CA GLY A 284 15.94 -9.69 -16.37
C GLY A 284 15.24 -8.41 -15.88
N GLN A 285 14.39 -8.50 -14.87
CA GLN A 285 13.73 -7.35 -14.25
C GLN A 285 14.52 -6.92 -13.00
N LYS A 286 14.51 -5.61 -12.74
CA LYS A 286 15.27 -5.02 -11.62
C LYS A 286 14.41 -4.01 -10.88
N ILE A 287 14.45 -4.08 -9.53
CA ILE A 287 13.83 -3.08 -8.66
C ILE A 287 14.77 -2.71 -7.51
N THR A 288 14.81 -1.45 -7.15
CA THR A 288 15.59 -0.94 -6.01
C THR A 288 14.65 -0.36 -4.97
N THR A 289 14.84 -0.82 -3.75
CA THR A 289 14.19 -0.35 -2.53
C THR A 289 15.18 0.47 -1.74
N SER A 290 14.79 1.65 -1.25
CA SER A 290 15.69 2.55 -0.52
C SER A 290 15.04 3.02 0.78
N GLU A 291 15.77 2.87 1.90
CA GLU A 291 15.35 3.34 3.21
C GLU A 291 16.46 4.12 3.91
N ARG A 292 16.07 5.11 4.70
CA ARG A 292 17.01 5.92 5.49
C ARG A 292 17.04 5.44 6.93
N PHE A 293 18.23 5.50 7.55
CA PHE A 293 18.42 5.16 8.95
C PHE A 293 19.49 6.05 9.59
N GLY A 294 19.50 6.13 10.92
CA GLY A 294 20.51 6.85 11.67
C GLY A 294 21.08 6.03 12.82
N PHE A 295 22.34 6.25 13.14
CA PHE A 295 22.94 5.68 14.35
C PHE A 295 22.69 6.61 15.53
N ARG A 296 21.90 6.14 16.49
CA ARG A 296 21.61 6.89 17.73
C ARG A 296 21.57 5.95 18.93
N SER A 297 21.85 6.49 20.10
CA SER A 297 21.56 5.85 21.38
C SER A 297 20.39 6.57 22.06
N PHE A 298 19.64 5.81 22.83
CA PHE A 298 18.51 6.32 23.58
C PHE A 298 18.40 5.52 24.87
N GLU A 299 18.38 6.20 26.01
CA GLU A 299 18.34 5.56 27.34
C GLU A 299 17.22 6.15 28.18
N PHE A 300 16.49 5.29 28.84
CA PHE A 300 15.56 5.70 29.90
C PHE A 300 16.28 5.61 31.25
N ILE A 301 16.32 6.70 31.95
CA ILE A 301 16.87 6.75 33.31
C ILE A 301 15.77 7.07 34.31
N ASP A 302 16.03 6.78 35.62
CA ASP A 302 15.11 7.15 36.70
C ASP A 302 14.81 8.65 36.65
N LYS A 303 13.52 9.01 36.47
CA LYS A 303 12.98 10.38 36.38
C LYS A 303 13.02 11.07 35.01
N GLY A 304 13.17 10.37 33.93
CA GLY A 304 12.88 10.93 32.61
C GLY A 304 13.55 10.25 31.43
N PRO A 305 13.07 10.53 30.22
CA PRO A 305 13.83 10.29 29.01
C PRO A 305 14.88 11.38 28.83
N PHE A 306 16.10 11.04 28.58
CA PHE A 306 17.18 11.93 28.20
C PHE A 306 17.93 11.39 26.99
#